data_9e732f5f965cedf036cdc9aa5b7e0fe9
#
_entry.id   9e732f5f965cedf036cdc9aa5b7e0fe9
#
_cell.length_a   1.000
_cell.length_b   1.000
_cell.length_c   1.000
_cell.angle_alpha   90.00
_cell.angle_beta   90.00
_cell.angle_gamma   90.00
#
_symmetry.space_group_name_H-M   'P 1'
#
loop_
_entity.id
_entity.type
_entity.pdbx_description
1 polymer ?
#
loop_
_entity_poly.entity_id
_entity_poly.type
_entity_poly.pdbx_seq_one_letter_code
_entity_poly.pdbx_strand_id
1 'polypeptide(L)'
;MWFRQDFLFELLIAAKFGVFLIFKSMRYLVVTTVVGVFIAVGGARAECYVDYAYLSGPWGKARFHVEVANSDNTRAKGLMGRDSLLKFSGMIFIYDSPQIVSFWMKNTLIPLDLLYFKSDGTLLDIHENAVPGSLEALISSGPVQFVLEINGGMAKDLNLSQDT
;
A
#
# COMPACT_ATOMS: atom_id res chain seq x y z
N MET A 1 8.61 17.75 -6.16
CA MET A 1 8.05 16.40 -6.22
C MET A 1 8.64 15.68 -7.43
N TRP A 2 9.66 14.82 -7.21
CA TRP A 2 10.36 14.10 -8.27
C TRP A 2 10.08 12.63 -8.12
N PHE A 3 9.24 12.09 -8.98
CA PHE A 3 9.15 10.66 -9.24
C PHE A 3 10.16 10.34 -10.34
N ARG A 4 11.24 9.68 -9.98
CA ARG A 4 12.17 9.13 -10.96
C ARG A 4 11.94 7.62 -11.01
N GLN A 5 11.26 7.18 -12.06
CA GLN A 5 11.24 5.79 -12.48
C GLN A 5 12.53 5.52 -13.26
N ASP A 6 13.40 4.72 -12.70
CA ASP A 6 14.45 4.05 -13.47
C ASP A 6 14.23 2.55 -13.35
N PHE A 7 13.39 2.02 -14.25
CA PHE A 7 13.36 0.61 -14.57
C PHE A 7 14.32 0.40 -15.75
N LEU A 8 15.53 -0.04 -15.49
CA LEU A 8 16.39 -0.62 -16.52
C LEU A 8 16.23 -2.14 -16.49
N PHE A 9 15.53 -2.63 -17.49
CA PHE A 9 15.51 -4.01 -17.93
C PHE A 9 16.89 -4.37 -18.46
N GLU A 10 17.65 -5.22 -17.76
CA GLU A 10 18.71 -5.96 -18.39
C GLU A 10 18.37 -7.45 -18.44
N LEU A 11 17.87 -7.82 -19.61
CA LEU A 11 17.70 -9.20 -20.03
C LEU A 11 19.00 -9.62 -20.73
N LEU A 12 19.88 -10.33 -20.03
CA LEU A 12 21.08 -10.91 -20.66
C LEU A 12 20.79 -12.37 -20.97
N ILE A 13 20.42 -12.58 -22.24
CA ILE A 13 20.39 -13.88 -22.91
C ILE A 13 21.85 -14.28 -23.21
N ALA A 14 22.33 -15.31 -22.56
CA ALA A 14 23.53 -16.01 -22.99
C ALA A 14 23.17 -17.41 -23.45
N ALA A 15 22.74 -17.51 -24.70
CA ALA A 15 22.78 -18.74 -25.46
C ALA A 15 24.14 -18.82 -26.17
N LYS A 16 24.98 -19.77 -25.86
CA LYS A 16 26.04 -20.21 -26.76
C LYS A 16 26.26 -21.71 -26.65
N PHE A 17 25.73 -22.37 -27.65
CA PHE A 17 26.30 -23.39 -28.53
C PHE A 17 27.44 -24.28 -27.97
N GLY A 18 27.17 -25.56 -28.03
CA GLY A 18 28.19 -26.60 -28.05
C GLY A 18 27.62 -27.88 -28.62
N VAL A 19 27.44 -27.92 -29.93
CA VAL A 19 27.20 -29.16 -30.67
C VAL A 19 28.53 -29.89 -30.79
N PHE A 20 28.63 -31.09 -30.27
CA PHE A 20 29.68 -32.04 -30.67
C PHE A 20 29.05 -33.42 -30.88
N LEU A 21 28.96 -33.78 -32.16
CA LEU A 21 28.65 -35.11 -32.66
C LEU A 21 29.86 -36.02 -32.43
N ILE A 22 29.67 -37.14 -31.74
CA ILE A 22 30.45 -38.36 -31.98
C ILE A 22 29.54 -39.58 -31.88
N PHE A 23 29.41 -40.23 -33.00
CA PHE A 23 28.88 -41.59 -33.16
C PHE A 23 29.77 -42.59 -32.42
N LYS A 24 29.18 -43.47 -31.61
CA LYS A 24 29.46 -44.91 -31.62
C LYS A 24 28.44 -45.68 -30.79
N SER A 25 27.93 -46.67 -31.49
CA SER A 25 27.08 -47.75 -31.03
C SER A 25 27.43 -48.32 -29.63
N MET A 26 26.38 -48.52 -28.78
CA MET A 26 26.21 -49.80 -28.11
C MET A 26 24.93 -49.82 -27.26
N ARG A 27 24.19 -50.90 -27.39
CA ARG A 27 23.01 -51.28 -26.64
C ARG A 27 23.13 -50.97 -25.16
N TYR A 28 22.21 -50.17 -24.59
CA TYR A 28 21.86 -50.26 -23.19
C TYR A 28 20.45 -49.73 -22.95
N LEU A 29 19.63 -50.65 -22.47
CA LEU A 29 18.62 -50.55 -21.44
C LEU A 29 17.93 -49.17 -21.25
N VAL A 30 16.67 -49.12 -21.68
CA VAL A 30 15.78 -48.00 -21.38
C VAL A 30 15.40 -48.08 -19.90
N VAL A 31 16.06 -47.32 -19.07
CA VAL A 31 15.57 -46.97 -17.73
C VAL A 31 14.81 -45.68 -17.85
N THR A 32 13.49 -45.77 -17.91
CA THR A 32 12.59 -44.60 -17.83
C THR A 32 12.63 -44.07 -16.39
N THR A 33 13.53 -43.13 -16.14
CA THR A 33 13.44 -42.29 -14.95
C THR A 33 12.33 -41.26 -15.18
N VAL A 34 11.18 -41.50 -14.58
CA VAL A 34 10.14 -40.50 -14.43
C VAL A 34 10.68 -39.43 -13.48
N VAL A 35 11.23 -38.38 -14.05
CA VAL A 35 11.57 -37.17 -13.30
C VAL A 35 10.24 -36.45 -13.00
N GLY A 36 9.72 -36.67 -11.80
CA GLY A 36 8.59 -35.92 -11.26
C GLY A 36 8.98 -34.46 -11.14
N VAL A 37 8.48 -33.64 -12.06
CA VAL A 37 8.55 -32.19 -11.94
C VAL A 37 7.60 -31.79 -10.80
N PHE A 38 8.14 -31.63 -9.60
CA PHE A 38 7.44 -30.94 -8.52
C PHE A 38 7.34 -29.48 -8.91
N ILE A 39 6.21 -29.08 -9.49
CA ILE A 39 5.85 -27.67 -9.59
C ILE A 39 5.54 -27.23 -8.16
N ALA A 40 6.51 -26.60 -7.51
CA ALA A 40 6.27 -25.87 -6.28
C ALA A 40 5.33 -24.71 -6.64
N VAL A 41 4.03 -24.89 -6.36
CA VAL A 41 3.08 -23.79 -6.36
C VAL A 41 3.51 -22.88 -5.22
N GLY A 42 4.39 -21.93 -5.52
CA GLY A 42 4.73 -20.85 -4.63
C GLY A 42 3.46 -20.05 -4.38
N GLY A 43 2.83 -20.24 -3.23
CA GLY A 43 1.75 -19.38 -2.79
C GLY A 43 2.28 -17.95 -2.81
N ALA A 44 1.70 -17.10 -3.66
CA ALA A 44 1.95 -15.67 -3.63
C ALA A 44 1.59 -15.18 -2.22
N ARG A 45 2.58 -15.01 -1.36
CA ARG A 45 2.42 -14.24 -0.14
C ARG A 45 2.15 -12.82 -0.62
N ALA A 46 0.96 -12.31 -0.32
CA ALA A 46 0.71 -10.89 -0.40
C ALA A 46 1.68 -10.26 0.59
N GLU A 47 2.83 -9.76 0.11
CA GLU A 47 3.69 -8.91 0.89
C GLU A 47 2.88 -7.63 1.13
N CYS A 48 2.55 -7.36 2.39
CA CYS A 48 2.06 -6.06 2.77
C CYS A 48 3.21 -5.07 2.49
N TYR A 49 3.12 -4.38 1.36
CA TYR A 49 4.08 -3.33 1.03
C TYR A 49 3.83 -2.18 1.99
N VAL A 50 4.80 -1.91 2.80
CA VAL A 50 4.73 -0.84 3.78
C VAL A 50 5.41 0.37 3.19
N ASP A 51 4.63 1.41 2.95
CA ASP A 51 5.10 2.67 2.42
C ASP A 51 5.22 3.75 3.51
N TYR A 52 5.80 4.88 3.14
CA TYR A 52 5.89 6.05 4.00
C TYR A 52 5.12 7.21 3.38
N ALA A 53 4.25 7.82 4.18
CA ALA A 53 3.66 9.11 3.87
C ALA A 53 4.50 10.23 4.50
N TYR A 54 4.87 11.23 3.70
CA TYR A 54 5.63 12.39 4.13
C TYR A 54 4.72 13.61 4.08
N LEU A 55 4.47 14.21 5.22
CA LEU A 55 3.73 15.46 5.33
C LEU A 55 4.72 16.60 5.59
N SER A 56 4.48 17.77 4.99
CA SER A 56 5.28 18.95 5.22
C SER A 56 4.43 20.22 5.07
N GLY A 57 4.70 21.20 5.91
CA GLY A 57 3.99 22.48 5.90
C GLY A 57 4.68 23.50 6.81
N PRO A 58 4.05 24.66 7.08
CA PRO A 58 4.58 25.68 7.99
C PRO A 58 4.86 25.16 9.41
N TRP A 59 4.13 24.12 9.81
CA TRP A 59 4.24 23.43 11.10
C TRP A 59 5.47 22.50 11.20
N GLY A 60 6.16 22.21 10.08
CA GLY A 60 7.32 21.33 10.01
C GLY A 60 7.15 20.14 9.07
N LYS A 61 7.70 19.00 9.48
CA LYS A 61 7.66 17.75 8.70
C LYS A 61 7.34 16.57 9.59
N ALA A 62 6.52 15.64 9.08
CA ALA A 62 6.26 14.36 9.71
C ALA A 62 6.36 13.23 8.69
N ARG A 63 6.73 12.03 9.16
CA ARG A 63 6.77 10.81 8.37
C ARG A 63 5.96 9.74 9.07
N PHE A 64 5.03 9.17 8.38
CA PHE A 64 4.20 8.06 8.85
C PHE A 64 4.54 6.79 8.09
N HIS A 65 4.65 5.69 8.81
CA HIS A 65 4.73 4.35 8.26
C HIS A 65 3.30 3.90 7.94
N VAL A 66 2.98 3.73 6.66
CA VAL A 66 1.59 3.51 6.25
C VAL A 66 1.39 2.19 5.55
N GLU A 67 0.23 1.59 5.79
CA GLU A 67 -0.31 0.54 4.97
C GLU A 67 -1.09 1.17 3.82
N VAL A 68 -1.06 0.55 2.64
CA VAL A 68 -1.71 1.10 1.45
C VAL A 68 -3.04 0.38 1.20
N ALA A 69 -4.12 1.15 1.13
CA ALA A 69 -5.45 0.70 0.76
C ALA A 69 -5.82 1.26 -0.63
N ASN A 70 -5.51 0.51 -1.69
CA ASN A 70 -5.71 0.91 -3.08
C ASN A 70 -6.69 0.03 -3.87
N SER A 71 -7.34 -0.93 -3.22
CA SER A 71 -8.40 -1.75 -3.79
C SER A 71 -9.70 -1.58 -2.99
N ASP A 72 -10.85 -1.89 -3.59
CA ASP A 72 -12.13 -1.79 -2.90
C ASP A 72 -12.17 -2.61 -1.62
N ASN A 73 -11.59 -3.82 -1.64
CA ASN A 73 -11.53 -4.69 -0.47
C ASN A 73 -10.65 -4.10 0.66
N THR A 74 -9.48 -3.55 0.32
CA THR A 74 -8.59 -2.96 1.31
C THR A 74 -9.16 -1.65 1.86
N ARG A 75 -9.77 -0.82 1.00
CA ARG A 75 -10.48 0.39 1.42
C ARG A 75 -11.69 0.09 2.31
N ALA A 76 -12.49 -0.93 1.95
CA ALA A 76 -13.65 -1.33 2.76
C ALA A 76 -13.27 -1.87 4.14
N LYS A 77 -12.11 -2.52 4.26
CA LYS A 77 -11.59 -3.03 5.53
C LYS A 77 -10.99 -1.92 6.39
N GLY A 78 -10.14 -1.07 5.82
CA GLY A 78 -9.43 -0.02 6.56
C GLY A 78 -8.73 -0.56 7.82
N LEU A 79 -8.78 0.22 8.89
CA LEU A 79 -8.22 -0.11 10.21
C LEU A 79 -9.19 -0.86 11.14
N MET A 80 -10.28 -1.43 10.59
CA MET A 80 -11.24 -2.21 11.39
C MET A 80 -10.57 -3.34 12.16
N GLY A 81 -11.02 -3.54 13.42
CA GLY A 81 -10.58 -4.62 14.31
C GLY A 81 -9.19 -4.44 14.90
N ARG A 82 -8.56 -3.27 14.75
CA ARG A 82 -7.27 -2.97 15.37
C ARG A 82 -7.46 -2.41 16.78
N ASP A 83 -6.75 -2.98 17.73
CA ASP A 83 -6.77 -2.56 19.13
C ASP A 83 -5.81 -1.39 19.39
N SER A 84 -4.83 -1.18 18.52
CA SER A 84 -3.84 -0.11 18.63
C SER A 84 -3.18 0.20 17.28
N LEU A 85 -2.60 1.40 17.21
CA LEU A 85 -1.78 1.86 16.08
C LEU A 85 -0.52 2.53 16.66
N LEU A 86 0.66 2.22 16.13
CA LEU A 86 1.90 2.86 16.56
C LEU A 86 1.85 4.37 16.31
N LYS A 87 2.54 5.18 17.14
CA LYS A 87 2.41 6.64 17.14
C LYS A 87 2.52 7.30 15.77
N PHE A 88 3.50 6.90 14.95
CA PHE A 88 3.71 7.41 13.60
C PHE A 88 3.39 6.34 12.54
N SER A 89 2.31 5.60 12.75
CA SER A 89 1.77 4.67 11.77
C SER A 89 0.37 5.11 11.33
N GLY A 90 -0.06 4.62 10.18
CA GLY A 90 -1.36 4.93 9.60
C GLY A 90 -1.73 4.02 8.46
N MET A 91 -2.80 4.38 7.79
CA MET A 91 -3.21 3.78 6.52
C MET A 91 -3.51 4.86 5.51
N ILE A 92 -2.95 4.73 4.31
CA ILE A 92 -3.25 5.62 3.20
C ILE A 92 -4.21 4.96 2.23
N PHE A 93 -5.34 5.60 1.99
CA PHE A 93 -6.33 5.21 1.00
C PHE A 93 -6.03 5.95 -0.29
N ILE A 94 -5.92 5.22 -1.38
CA ILE A 94 -5.61 5.77 -2.70
C ILE A 94 -6.78 5.48 -3.64
N TYR A 95 -7.28 6.51 -4.30
CA TYR A 95 -8.34 6.42 -5.29
C TYR A 95 -7.79 6.67 -6.69
N ASP A 96 -8.36 6.01 -7.69
CA ASP A 96 -7.90 6.10 -9.09
C ASP A 96 -8.07 7.51 -9.67
N SER A 97 -9.06 8.25 -9.16
CA SER A 97 -9.33 9.64 -9.55
C SER A 97 -9.91 10.42 -8.36
N PRO A 98 -9.78 11.77 -8.37
CA PRO A 98 -10.38 12.61 -7.35
C PRO A 98 -11.89 12.44 -7.28
N GLN A 99 -12.42 12.22 -6.07
CA GLN A 99 -13.84 12.04 -5.82
C GLN A 99 -14.21 12.47 -4.39
N ILE A 100 -15.48 12.74 -4.15
CA ILE A 100 -15.99 12.89 -2.79
C ILE A 100 -16.02 11.50 -2.15
N VAL A 101 -15.40 11.35 -1.00
CA VAL A 101 -15.30 10.10 -0.26
C VAL A 101 -16.03 10.19 1.07
N SER A 102 -16.52 9.06 1.55
CA SER A 102 -17.19 8.95 2.83
C SER A 102 -16.61 7.80 3.63
N PHE A 103 -16.24 8.09 4.86
CA PHE A 103 -15.73 7.12 5.83
C PHE A 103 -16.71 6.97 6.98
N TRP A 104 -16.52 5.95 7.77
CA TRP A 104 -17.20 5.69 9.04
C TRP A 104 -16.24 4.96 9.98
N MET A 105 -16.57 4.93 11.26
CA MET A 105 -15.78 4.24 12.27
C MET A 105 -16.34 2.85 12.65
N LYS A 106 -17.21 2.28 11.79
CA LYS A 106 -17.76 0.94 12.02
C LYS A 106 -16.65 -0.09 12.26
N ASN A 107 -16.76 -0.86 13.35
CA ASN A 107 -15.77 -1.87 13.73
C ASN A 107 -14.33 -1.34 13.93
N THR A 108 -14.12 -0.04 13.98
CA THR A 108 -12.84 0.60 14.31
C THR A 108 -12.82 0.86 15.80
N LEU A 109 -11.81 0.30 16.51
CA LEU A 109 -11.78 0.26 17.97
C LEU A 109 -10.98 1.42 18.58
N ILE A 110 -10.23 2.13 17.77
CA ILE A 110 -9.34 3.24 18.18
C ILE A 110 -9.82 4.55 17.56
N PRO A 111 -9.64 5.71 18.25
CA PRO A 111 -9.91 7.00 17.66
C PRO A 111 -8.91 7.30 16.55
N LEU A 112 -9.37 7.92 15.48
CA LEU A 112 -8.56 8.25 14.31
C LEU A 112 -8.73 9.73 13.92
N ASP A 113 -7.66 10.31 13.37
CA ASP A 113 -7.74 11.52 12.57
C ASP A 113 -7.70 11.11 11.09
N LEU A 114 -8.62 11.66 10.29
CA LEU A 114 -8.70 11.44 8.85
C LEU A 114 -8.27 12.71 8.13
N LEU A 115 -7.19 12.64 7.37
CA LEU A 115 -6.64 13.75 6.59
C LEU A 115 -6.95 13.53 5.11
N TYR A 116 -7.66 14.45 4.50
CA TYR A 116 -8.14 14.38 3.12
C TYR A 116 -7.29 15.22 2.20
N PHE A 117 -6.69 14.62 1.17
CA PHE A 117 -5.77 15.30 0.26
C PHE A 117 -6.28 15.30 -1.17
N LYS A 118 -6.11 16.41 -1.85
CA LYS A 118 -6.33 16.55 -3.29
C LYS A 118 -5.31 15.73 -4.08
N SER A 119 -5.50 15.65 -5.40
CA SER A 119 -4.57 14.95 -6.31
C SER A 119 -3.17 15.55 -6.37
N ASP A 120 -3.01 16.82 -6.04
CA ASP A 120 -1.72 17.50 -5.97
C ASP A 120 -1.01 17.32 -4.61
N GLY A 121 -1.63 16.60 -3.67
CA GLY A 121 -1.12 16.38 -2.32
C GLY A 121 -1.45 17.49 -1.33
N THR A 122 -2.23 18.51 -1.72
CA THR A 122 -2.68 19.58 -0.81
C THR A 122 -3.74 19.02 0.16
N LEU A 123 -3.57 19.31 1.44
CA LEU A 123 -4.56 18.99 2.46
C LEU A 123 -5.84 19.82 2.24
N LEU A 124 -6.96 19.13 2.07
CA LEU A 124 -8.26 19.75 1.86
C LEU A 124 -9.04 19.88 3.16
N ASP A 125 -9.04 18.83 3.98
CA ASP A 125 -9.92 18.68 5.14
C ASP A 125 -9.32 17.76 6.19
N ILE A 126 -9.73 17.91 7.45
CA ILE A 126 -9.35 17.05 8.58
C ILE A 126 -10.59 16.75 9.42
N HIS A 127 -10.87 15.47 9.63
CA HIS A 127 -11.77 15.02 10.68
C HIS A 127 -10.93 14.55 11.87
N GLU A 128 -10.90 15.35 12.93
CA GLU A 128 -10.13 15.03 14.13
C GLU A 128 -10.92 14.13 15.09
N ASN A 129 -10.23 13.21 15.75
CA ASN A 129 -10.75 12.35 16.82
C ASN A 129 -12.07 11.65 16.47
N ALA A 130 -12.15 11.08 15.27
CA ALA A 130 -13.29 10.28 14.86
C ALA A 130 -13.60 9.19 15.90
N VAL A 131 -14.87 9.13 16.32
CA VAL A 131 -15.29 8.32 17.47
C VAL A 131 -15.35 6.84 17.10
N PRO A 132 -14.64 5.96 17.83
CA PRO A 132 -14.67 4.52 17.60
C PRO A 132 -16.09 3.96 17.55
N GLY A 133 -16.37 3.08 16.58
CA GLY A 133 -17.68 2.43 16.40
C GLY A 133 -18.79 3.33 15.83
N SER A 134 -18.56 4.63 15.63
CA SER A 134 -19.54 5.53 15.06
C SER A 134 -19.92 5.12 13.63
N LEU A 135 -21.22 5.23 13.33
CA LEU A 135 -21.78 5.04 11.98
C LEU A 135 -22.05 6.36 11.27
N GLU A 136 -21.70 7.47 11.90
CA GLU A 136 -21.76 8.79 11.29
C GLU A 136 -20.82 8.87 10.10
N ALA A 137 -21.32 9.47 9.01
CA ALA A 137 -20.54 9.62 7.79
C ALA A 137 -19.54 10.78 7.92
N LEU A 138 -18.26 10.48 7.74
CA LEU A 138 -17.17 11.45 7.69
C LEU A 138 -16.88 11.72 6.21
N ILE A 139 -17.49 12.77 5.66
CA ILE A 139 -17.50 13.07 4.22
C ILE A 139 -16.47 14.15 3.95
N SER A 140 -15.65 13.98 2.89
CA SER A 140 -14.73 15.02 2.43
C SER A 140 -15.50 16.25 1.95
N SER A 141 -15.01 17.47 2.25
CA SER A 141 -15.63 18.75 1.85
C SER A 141 -15.55 19.01 0.34
N GLY A 142 -14.80 18.20 -0.39
CA GLY A 142 -14.63 18.27 -1.85
C GLY A 142 -13.94 17.02 -2.40
N PRO A 143 -13.65 16.98 -3.72
CA PRO A 143 -12.96 15.86 -4.34
C PRO A 143 -11.54 15.68 -3.81
N VAL A 144 -11.21 14.46 -3.38
CA VAL A 144 -9.89 14.05 -2.89
C VAL A 144 -9.43 12.77 -3.59
N GLN A 145 -8.13 12.58 -3.68
CA GLN A 145 -7.53 11.37 -4.24
C GLN A 145 -6.85 10.51 -3.19
N PHE A 146 -6.46 11.11 -2.06
CA PHE A 146 -5.81 10.39 -0.97
C PHE A 146 -6.49 10.71 0.35
N VAL A 147 -6.58 9.70 1.23
CA VAL A 147 -6.98 9.91 2.63
C VAL A 147 -5.96 9.19 3.51
N LEU A 148 -5.44 9.88 4.52
CA LEU A 148 -4.53 9.30 5.49
C LEU A 148 -5.23 9.20 6.84
N GLU A 149 -5.38 7.97 7.33
CA GLU A 149 -5.83 7.69 8.69
C GLU A 149 -4.63 7.54 9.61
N ILE A 150 -4.61 8.29 10.70
CA ILE A 150 -3.59 8.27 11.76
C ILE A 150 -4.25 8.22 13.14
N ASN A 151 -3.46 8.06 14.21
CA ASN A 151 -4.00 8.09 15.57
C ASN A 151 -4.77 9.38 15.85
N GLY A 152 -5.91 9.27 16.51
CA GLY A 152 -6.71 10.42 16.93
C GLY A 152 -5.94 11.39 17.82
N GLY A 153 -6.08 12.69 17.54
CA GLY A 153 -5.36 13.78 18.19
C GLY A 153 -3.98 14.09 17.63
N MET A 154 -3.47 13.27 16.72
CA MET A 154 -2.15 13.48 16.12
C MET A 154 -2.11 14.72 15.22
N ALA A 155 -3.20 15.03 14.52
CA ALA A 155 -3.31 16.24 13.71
C ALA A 155 -3.13 17.49 14.56
N LYS A 156 -3.78 17.53 15.72
CA LYS A 156 -3.63 18.61 16.71
C LYS A 156 -2.22 18.69 17.29
N ASP A 157 -1.64 17.54 17.66
CA ASP A 157 -0.28 17.47 18.23
C ASP A 157 0.78 18.00 17.24
N LEU A 158 0.55 17.82 15.96
CA LEU A 158 1.43 18.30 14.87
C LEU A 158 1.05 19.69 14.35
N ASN A 159 -0.01 20.32 14.90
CA ASN A 159 -0.56 21.59 14.41
C ASN A 159 -0.89 21.57 12.91
N LEU A 160 -1.44 20.45 12.41
CA LEU A 160 -1.89 20.35 11.03
C LEU A 160 -3.11 21.26 10.85
N SER A 161 -3.12 22.05 9.78
CA SER A 161 -4.24 22.93 9.41
C SER A 161 -4.47 22.90 7.90
N GLN A 162 -5.67 23.31 7.48
CA GLN A 162 -6.02 23.42 6.06
C GLN A 162 -5.16 24.43 5.28
N ASP A 163 -4.45 25.31 5.98
CA ASP A 163 -3.53 26.30 5.38
C ASP A 163 -2.13 25.71 5.10
N THR A 164 -2.04 24.38 5.07
CA THR A 164 -0.76 23.66 4.97
C THR A 164 -0.50 23.15 3.55
#